data_47eaceb23584c0643667c261e81db67d
#
_entry.id   47eaceb23584c0643667c261e81db67d
#
_cell.length_a   1.000
_cell.length_b   1.000
_cell.length_c   1.000
_cell.angle_alpha   90.00
_cell.angle_beta   90.00
_cell.angle_gamma   90.00
#
_symmetry.space_group_name_H-M   'P 1'
#
loop_
_entity.id
_entity.type
_entity.pdbx_description
1 polymer ?
#
loop_
_entity_poly.entity_id
_entity_poly.type
_entity_poly.pdbx_seq_one_letter_code
_entity_poly.pdbx_strand_id
1 'polypeptide(L)'
;MTTLLQIIQDTCDELALDRPSVVISSTDKQVRQMLALLNRLGRDIVKQYEWQRLNKEALLTTVQYTYTGTLTAGSNVITGLSSVAGLNTNFTVLGTGVMPFAQITSVGSSTVNMDMAATETGTVSLQFTQNKYPLPSDWDREVPQTEWNRTTRWPLLGPKSAQEWQTFKSGIVSAGPRQRFRILGNSLQINPSPPPGQTASFEYISNAWVYASDGTSKTSFTADDDTCVFPDSLMLTGLKTQWKQSKGLDITFDAGEFRALLERAKAQDKSAPKLYLSQASGNILLTNRNIIDGSFPSQ
;
A
#
# COMPACT_ATOMS: atom_id res chain seq x y z
N MET A 1 24.20 -10.47 -3.15
CA MET A 1 23.29 -9.93 -4.18
C MET A 1 24.16 -9.18 -5.18
N THR A 2 23.93 -9.40 -6.44
CA THR A 2 24.70 -8.81 -7.53
C THR A 2 24.21 -7.39 -7.79
N THR A 3 25.12 -6.47 -8.05
CA THR A 3 24.77 -5.06 -8.30
C THR A 3 24.25 -4.86 -9.72
N LEU A 4 23.56 -3.75 -9.99
CA LEU A 4 23.15 -3.36 -11.35
C LEU A 4 24.33 -3.41 -12.32
N LEU A 5 25.47 -2.82 -11.94
CA LEU A 5 26.66 -2.79 -12.77
C LEU A 5 27.13 -4.21 -13.14
N GLN A 6 27.17 -5.13 -12.18
CA GLN A 6 27.57 -6.51 -12.40
C GLN A 6 26.60 -7.24 -13.33
N ILE A 7 25.27 -7.11 -13.12
CA ILE A 7 24.27 -7.76 -13.99
C ILE A 7 24.47 -7.34 -15.46
N ILE A 8 24.68 -6.04 -15.70
CA ILE A 8 24.88 -5.53 -17.05
C ILE A 8 26.24 -5.97 -17.62
N GLN A 9 27.30 -5.98 -16.80
CA GLN A 9 28.62 -6.45 -17.20
C GLN A 9 28.59 -7.93 -17.60
N ASP A 10 28.00 -8.78 -16.77
CA ASP A 10 27.89 -10.21 -17.04
C ASP A 10 27.02 -10.47 -18.29
N THR A 11 25.96 -9.67 -18.51
CA THR A 11 25.17 -9.75 -19.74
C THR A 11 25.96 -9.31 -20.96
N CYS A 12 26.80 -8.29 -20.88
CA CYS A 12 27.67 -7.86 -21.96
C CYS A 12 28.71 -8.93 -22.29
N ASP A 13 29.30 -9.55 -21.28
CA ASP A 13 30.28 -10.64 -21.48
C ASP A 13 29.64 -11.85 -22.19
N GLU A 14 28.40 -12.25 -21.80
CA GLU A 14 27.67 -13.33 -22.48
C GLU A 14 27.26 -13.00 -23.93
N LEU A 15 27.06 -11.73 -24.23
CA LEU A 15 26.66 -11.26 -25.56
C LEU A 15 27.86 -10.83 -26.41
N ALA A 16 29.11 -10.98 -25.93
CA ALA A 16 30.33 -10.50 -26.55
C ALA A 16 30.28 -9.00 -26.94
N LEU A 17 29.77 -8.18 -26.02
CA LEU A 17 29.69 -6.73 -26.11
C LEU A 17 30.74 -6.06 -25.20
N ASP A 18 31.04 -4.80 -25.46
CA ASP A 18 31.97 -4.04 -24.64
C ASP A 18 31.45 -3.90 -23.20
N ARG A 19 32.30 -4.24 -22.24
CA ARG A 19 31.98 -4.19 -20.81
C ARG A 19 31.98 -2.75 -20.31
N PRO A 20 30.84 -2.22 -19.82
CA PRO A 20 30.78 -0.86 -19.33
C PRO A 20 31.46 -0.71 -17.95
N SER A 21 32.08 0.43 -17.69
CA SER A 21 32.62 0.80 -16.37
C SER A 21 31.55 1.44 -15.46
N VAL A 22 30.52 2.04 -16.06
CA VAL A 22 29.38 2.68 -15.37
C VAL A 22 28.11 2.45 -16.18
N VAL A 23 26.97 2.43 -15.50
CA VAL A 23 25.65 2.20 -16.14
C VAL A 23 24.80 3.45 -16.12
N ILE A 24 24.52 4.00 -14.93
CA ILE A 24 23.56 5.10 -14.76
C ILE A 24 24.01 6.38 -15.46
N SER A 25 25.29 6.72 -15.38
CA SER A 25 25.87 7.90 -16.05
C SER A 25 26.39 7.60 -17.47
N SER A 26 26.21 6.39 -17.98
CA SER A 26 26.69 6.04 -19.31
C SER A 26 25.96 6.78 -20.41
N THR A 27 26.72 7.27 -21.40
CA THR A 27 26.20 7.88 -22.63
C THR A 27 26.04 6.86 -23.76
N ASP A 28 26.53 5.63 -23.56
CA ASP A 28 26.42 4.56 -24.55
C ASP A 28 24.94 4.16 -24.72
N LYS A 29 24.51 4.13 -25.99
CA LYS A 29 23.13 3.77 -26.35
C LYS A 29 22.79 2.33 -26.00
N GLN A 30 23.74 1.40 -26.06
CA GLN A 30 23.52 0.00 -25.72
C GLN A 30 23.32 -0.18 -24.23
N VAL A 31 24.16 0.42 -23.40
CA VAL A 31 24.06 0.37 -21.94
C VAL A 31 22.75 1.00 -21.46
N ARG A 32 22.37 2.16 -22.02
CA ARG A 32 21.08 2.81 -21.73
C ARG A 32 19.88 1.95 -22.14
N GLN A 33 19.97 1.25 -23.29
CA GLN A 33 18.93 0.32 -23.71
C GLN A 33 18.82 -0.86 -22.74
N MET A 34 19.94 -1.46 -22.32
CA MET A 34 19.96 -2.54 -21.34
C MET A 34 19.36 -2.13 -20.00
N LEU A 35 19.71 -0.96 -19.49
CA LEU A 35 19.11 -0.41 -18.27
C LEU A 35 17.58 -0.26 -18.39
N ALA A 36 17.10 0.27 -19.51
CA ALA A 36 15.67 0.42 -19.76
C ALA A 36 14.94 -0.93 -19.82
N LEU A 37 15.54 -1.92 -20.48
CA LEU A 37 15.01 -3.28 -20.57
C LEU A 37 15.02 -3.98 -19.20
N LEU A 38 16.10 -3.84 -18.43
CA LEU A 38 16.21 -4.44 -17.10
C LEU A 38 15.18 -3.85 -16.12
N ASN A 39 14.99 -2.55 -16.14
CA ASN A 39 13.94 -1.87 -15.34
C ASN A 39 12.53 -2.28 -15.77
N ARG A 40 12.30 -2.50 -17.06
CA ARG A 40 11.03 -3.05 -17.55
C ARG A 40 10.82 -4.48 -17.07
N LEU A 41 11.84 -5.33 -17.24
CA LEU A 41 11.81 -6.73 -16.82
C LEU A 41 11.45 -6.86 -15.33
N GLY A 42 12.12 -6.10 -14.46
CA GLY A 42 11.83 -6.13 -13.01
C GLY A 42 10.39 -5.77 -12.69
N ARG A 43 9.86 -4.70 -13.30
CA ARG A 43 8.44 -4.33 -13.14
C ARG A 43 7.48 -5.40 -13.65
N ASP A 44 7.81 -6.06 -14.75
CA ASP A 44 6.98 -7.13 -15.30
C ASP A 44 6.99 -8.37 -14.40
N ILE A 45 8.14 -8.74 -13.83
CA ILE A 45 8.26 -9.87 -12.86
C ILE A 45 7.45 -9.59 -11.59
N VAL A 46 7.52 -8.38 -11.04
CA VAL A 46 6.72 -7.98 -9.85
C VAL A 46 5.23 -8.24 -10.07
N LYS A 47 4.71 -7.91 -11.25
CA LYS A 47 3.27 -8.02 -11.56
C LYS A 47 2.81 -9.43 -11.90
N GLN A 48 3.73 -10.34 -12.25
CA GLN A 48 3.37 -11.70 -12.68
C GLN A 48 3.00 -12.65 -11.54
N TYR A 49 3.39 -12.32 -10.31
CA TYR A 49 3.22 -13.21 -9.18
C TYR A 49 3.12 -12.46 -7.85
N GLU A 50 2.56 -13.10 -6.84
CA GLU A 50 2.47 -12.57 -5.46
C GLU A 50 3.72 -12.97 -4.68
N TRP A 51 4.80 -12.20 -4.85
CA TRP A 51 6.07 -12.46 -4.22
C TRP A 51 6.03 -12.22 -2.71
N GLN A 52 6.30 -13.25 -1.92
CA GLN A 52 6.35 -13.14 -0.44
C GLN A 52 7.45 -12.18 0.01
N ARG A 53 8.56 -12.17 -0.69
CA ARG A 53 9.69 -11.26 -0.42
C ARG A 53 9.41 -9.79 -0.69
N LEU A 54 8.30 -9.48 -1.37
CA LEU A 54 7.81 -8.12 -1.58
C LEU A 54 6.68 -7.74 -0.62
N ASN A 55 6.24 -8.66 0.25
CA ASN A 55 5.24 -8.35 1.26
C ASN A 55 5.82 -7.39 2.29
N LYS A 56 5.09 -6.35 2.56
CA LYS A 56 5.39 -5.36 3.59
C LYS A 56 4.16 -5.12 4.45
N GLU A 57 4.41 -4.66 5.67
CA GLU A 57 3.36 -4.27 6.58
C GLU A 57 3.24 -2.75 6.64
N ALA A 58 2.00 -2.24 6.58
CA ALA A 58 1.68 -0.86 6.84
C ALA A 58 1.00 -0.73 8.22
N LEU A 59 1.47 0.22 9.02
CA LEU A 59 0.87 0.57 10.30
C LEU A 59 0.22 1.94 10.19
N LEU A 60 -1.01 2.04 10.67
CA LEU A 60 -1.81 3.26 10.69
C LEU A 60 -2.14 3.62 12.13
N THR A 61 -1.83 4.84 12.54
CA THR A 61 -2.28 5.37 13.83
C THR A 61 -3.47 6.29 13.61
N THR A 62 -4.54 6.07 14.35
CA THR A 62 -5.76 6.86 14.24
C THR A 62 -5.64 8.18 14.99
N VAL A 63 -6.08 9.25 14.36
CA VAL A 63 -5.95 10.61 14.88
C VAL A 63 -7.34 11.25 14.94
N GLN A 64 -7.59 11.99 16.03
CA GLN A 64 -8.78 12.81 16.22
C GLN A 64 -8.39 14.14 16.87
N TYR A 65 -9.02 15.21 16.40
CA TYR A 65 -8.94 16.53 17.01
C TYR A 65 -10.33 16.98 17.46
N THR A 66 -10.39 17.79 18.49
CA THR A 66 -11.63 18.41 18.95
C THR A 66 -11.45 19.92 19.00
N TYR A 67 -12.25 20.64 18.23
CA TYR A 67 -12.22 22.09 18.14
C TYR A 67 -13.63 22.66 18.23
N THR A 68 -13.77 23.84 18.81
CA THR A 68 -15.01 24.58 18.80
C THR A 68 -15.11 25.39 17.53
N GLY A 69 -16.26 25.39 16.88
CA GLY A 69 -16.51 26.12 15.64
C GLY A 69 -17.98 26.53 15.51
N THR A 70 -18.27 27.49 14.67
CA THR A 70 -19.63 27.99 14.41
C THR A 70 -20.14 27.42 13.10
N LEU A 71 -21.30 26.76 13.21
CA LEU A 71 -22.09 26.25 12.08
C LEU A 71 -23.17 27.26 11.70
N THR A 72 -23.55 27.29 10.45
CA THR A 72 -24.73 28.00 9.93
C THR A 72 -25.57 27.04 9.13
N ALA A 73 -26.84 26.88 9.48
CA ALA A 73 -27.75 25.97 8.78
C ALA A 73 -27.79 26.29 7.27
N GLY A 74 -27.65 25.26 6.43
CA GLY A 74 -27.59 25.40 4.98
C GLY A 74 -26.21 25.79 4.43
N SER A 75 -25.23 26.11 5.28
CA SER A 75 -23.84 26.39 4.88
C SER A 75 -22.96 25.14 5.01
N ASN A 76 -22.06 24.95 4.07
CA ASN A 76 -21.02 23.93 4.14
C ASN A 76 -19.70 24.45 4.77
N VAL A 77 -19.70 25.67 5.30
CA VAL A 77 -18.50 26.29 5.88
C VAL A 77 -18.64 26.35 7.39
N ILE A 78 -17.69 25.79 8.11
CA ILE A 78 -17.50 25.98 9.53
C ILE A 78 -16.62 27.21 9.72
N THR A 79 -17.04 28.15 10.54
CA THR A 79 -16.30 29.39 10.79
C THR A 79 -15.85 29.49 12.24
N GLY A 80 -14.90 30.41 12.52
CA GLY A 80 -14.48 30.67 13.89
C GLY A 80 -13.91 29.47 14.63
N LEU A 81 -13.25 28.56 13.95
CA LEU A 81 -12.61 27.41 14.57
C LEU A 81 -11.54 27.85 15.56
N SER A 82 -11.56 27.29 16.77
CA SER A 82 -10.56 27.55 17.81
C SER A 82 -9.15 27.13 17.38
N SER A 83 -9.02 26.15 16.49
CA SER A 83 -7.78 25.75 15.81
C SER A 83 -8.11 24.96 14.54
N VAL A 84 -7.19 24.97 13.59
CA VAL A 84 -7.21 24.13 12.38
C VAL A 84 -5.95 23.26 12.30
N ALA A 85 -5.14 23.24 13.35
CA ALA A 85 -3.88 22.51 13.37
C ALA A 85 -4.11 21.01 13.13
N GLY A 86 -3.34 20.41 12.22
CA GLY A 86 -3.41 18.99 11.89
C GLY A 86 -4.60 18.60 10.99
N LEU A 87 -5.54 19.50 10.71
CA LEU A 87 -6.68 19.21 9.84
C LEU A 87 -6.29 19.24 8.37
N ASN A 88 -6.86 18.32 7.62
CA ASN A 88 -6.74 18.25 6.16
C ASN A 88 -7.95 17.49 5.56
N THR A 89 -7.94 17.24 4.27
CA THR A 89 -9.04 16.58 3.55
C THR A 89 -9.20 15.08 3.85
N ASN A 90 -8.38 14.52 4.74
CA ASN A 90 -8.48 13.13 5.17
C ASN A 90 -9.38 12.92 6.40
N PHE A 91 -10.00 13.98 6.88
CA PHE A 91 -10.83 13.95 8.09
C PHE A 91 -12.32 14.06 7.77
N THR A 92 -13.12 13.37 8.57
CA THR A 92 -14.57 13.58 8.71
C THR A 92 -14.85 14.51 9.89
N VAL A 93 -15.95 15.23 9.77
CA VAL A 93 -16.45 16.10 10.85
C VAL A 93 -17.63 15.42 11.53
N LEU A 94 -17.62 15.38 12.84
CA LEU A 94 -18.67 14.83 13.69
C LEU A 94 -19.09 15.88 14.73
N GLY A 95 -20.39 16.02 14.95
CA GLY A 95 -20.93 16.95 15.95
C GLY A 95 -22.41 17.23 15.73
N THR A 96 -23.03 17.91 16.71
CA THR A 96 -24.41 18.34 16.56
C THR A 96 -24.54 19.33 15.42
N GLY A 97 -25.55 19.18 14.58
CA GLY A 97 -25.76 20.02 13.40
C GLY A 97 -24.88 19.68 12.19
N VAL A 98 -24.07 18.61 12.26
CA VAL A 98 -23.28 18.11 11.13
C VAL A 98 -23.93 16.84 10.59
N MET A 99 -24.06 16.76 9.25
CA MET A 99 -24.55 15.55 8.60
C MET A 99 -23.58 14.38 8.81
N PRO A 100 -24.08 13.15 9.00
CA PRO A 100 -23.23 11.96 9.09
C PRO A 100 -22.29 11.84 7.90
N PHE A 101 -21.03 11.50 8.15
CA PHE A 101 -19.97 11.33 7.13
C PHE A 101 -19.55 12.60 6.38
N ALA A 102 -19.88 13.79 6.86
CA ALA A 102 -19.38 15.02 6.29
C ALA A 102 -17.86 15.02 6.24
N GLN A 103 -17.30 15.24 5.04
CA GLN A 103 -15.85 15.23 4.77
C GLN A 103 -15.33 16.64 4.65
N ILE A 104 -14.11 16.87 5.11
CA ILE A 104 -13.41 18.13 4.85
C ILE A 104 -13.02 18.17 3.36
N THR A 105 -13.41 19.25 2.68
CA THR A 105 -13.01 19.53 1.29
C THR A 105 -11.86 20.51 1.20
N SER A 106 -11.78 21.47 2.14
CA SER A 106 -10.63 22.38 2.25
C SER A 106 -10.52 22.95 3.67
N VAL A 107 -9.32 23.40 4.02
CA VAL A 107 -9.00 24.01 5.32
C VAL A 107 -8.43 25.40 5.05
N GLY A 108 -9.02 26.43 5.68
CA GLY A 108 -8.53 27.81 5.70
C GLY A 108 -7.81 28.12 7.01
N SER A 109 -7.56 29.40 7.29
CA SER A 109 -6.85 29.84 8.50
C SER A 109 -7.64 29.63 9.80
N SER A 110 -8.96 29.79 9.76
CA SER A 110 -9.89 29.55 10.88
C SER A 110 -11.23 28.98 10.41
N THR A 111 -11.25 28.43 9.21
CA THR A 111 -12.45 27.88 8.55
C THR A 111 -12.17 26.50 7.98
N VAL A 112 -13.21 25.69 7.93
CA VAL A 112 -13.19 24.38 7.25
C VAL A 112 -14.42 24.28 6.36
N ASN A 113 -14.22 23.89 5.10
CA ASN A 113 -15.30 23.57 4.19
C ASN A 113 -15.59 22.07 4.24
N MET A 114 -16.88 21.74 4.27
CA MET A 114 -17.39 20.36 4.22
C MET A 114 -18.02 20.07 2.83
N ASP A 115 -18.17 18.81 2.52
CA ASP A 115 -18.92 18.35 1.34
C ASP A 115 -20.45 18.40 1.54
N MET A 116 -20.91 18.53 2.78
CA MET A 116 -22.32 18.60 3.16
C MET A 116 -22.60 19.85 4.00
N ALA A 117 -23.80 20.42 3.80
CA ALA A 117 -24.23 21.60 4.56
C ALA A 117 -24.60 21.21 6.00
N ALA A 118 -24.36 22.14 6.93
CA ALA A 118 -24.79 22.01 8.32
C ALA A 118 -26.32 22.07 8.41
N THR A 119 -26.90 21.32 9.34
CA THR A 119 -28.36 21.26 9.57
C THR A 119 -28.83 22.25 10.59
N GLU A 120 -27.94 22.78 11.44
CA GLU A 120 -28.26 23.69 12.53
C GLU A 120 -27.29 24.87 12.55
N THR A 121 -27.73 25.96 13.20
CA THR A 121 -26.90 27.15 13.44
C THR A 121 -26.50 27.18 14.90
N GLY A 122 -25.21 27.32 15.18
CA GLY A 122 -24.71 27.42 16.54
C GLY A 122 -23.20 27.23 16.66
N THR A 123 -22.66 27.62 17.81
CA THR A 123 -21.24 27.34 18.14
C THR A 123 -21.19 26.04 18.94
N VAL A 124 -20.53 25.04 18.40
CA VAL A 124 -20.51 23.67 18.91
C VAL A 124 -19.11 23.12 19.01
N SER A 125 -18.93 22.13 19.86
CA SER A 125 -17.72 21.31 19.86
C SER A 125 -17.80 20.28 18.76
N LEU A 126 -16.82 20.30 17.86
CA LEU A 126 -16.73 19.44 16.70
C LEU A 126 -15.55 18.48 16.84
N GLN A 127 -15.78 17.22 16.50
CA GLN A 127 -14.74 16.20 16.43
C GLN A 127 -14.33 16.00 14.97
N PHE A 128 -13.05 16.08 14.72
CA PHE A 128 -12.42 15.86 13.43
C PHE A 128 -11.66 14.55 13.50
N THR A 129 -12.18 13.50 12.89
CA THR A 129 -11.60 12.16 12.96
C THR A 129 -11.04 11.75 11.62
N GLN A 130 -9.79 11.31 11.59
CA GLN A 130 -9.19 10.80 10.36
C GLN A 130 -9.86 9.50 9.92
N ASN A 131 -10.31 9.46 8.67
CA ASN A 131 -10.94 8.29 8.06
C ASN A 131 -10.29 7.87 6.74
N LYS A 132 -9.41 8.71 6.19
CA LYS A 132 -8.63 8.42 4.98
C LYS A 132 -7.16 8.36 5.35
N TYR A 133 -6.52 7.25 5.04
CA TYR A 133 -5.12 6.99 5.30
C TYR A 133 -4.41 6.79 3.97
N PRO A 134 -3.40 7.60 3.64
CA PRO A 134 -2.66 7.42 2.40
C PRO A 134 -2.00 6.05 2.39
N LEU A 135 -2.03 5.39 1.24
CA LEU A 135 -1.31 4.14 1.03
C LEU A 135 0.19 4.43 0.95
N PRO A 136 1.05 3.45 1.30
CA PRO A 136 2.50 3.57 1.10
C PRO A 136 2.84 3.91 -0.35
N SER A 137 3.90 4.70 -0.57
CA SER A 137 4.31 5.14 -1.90
C SER A 137 4.72 4.01 -2.83
N ASP A 138 5.10 2.88 -2.26
CA ASP A 138 5.49 1.65 -2.95
C ASP A 138 4.39 0.58 -2.96
N TRP A 139 3.16 0.96 -2.64
CA TRP A 139 2.02 0.06 -2.66
C TRP A 139 1.65 -0.37 -4.09
N ASP A 140 1.48 -1.67 -4.32
CA ASP A 140 0.94 -2.23 -5.57
C ASP A 140 -0.47 -2.77 -5.35
N ARG A 141 -0.64 -3.65 -4.37
CA ARG A 141 -1.93 -4.27 -4.03
C ARG A 141 -1.97 -4.77 -2.59
N GLU A 142 -3.16 -4.91 -2.04
CA GLU A 142 -3.37 -5.47 -0.71
C GLU A 142 -3.13 -6.99 -0.67
N VAL A 143 -2.75 -7.49 0.50
CA VAL A 143 -2.83 -8.91 0.83
C VAL A 143 -4.15 -9.11 1.57
N PRO A 144 -5.13 -9.82 0.97
CA PRO A 144 -6.48 -9.92 1.53
C PRO A 144 -6.52 -10.54 2.92
N GLN A 145 -7.44 -10.10 3.77
CA GLN A 145 -7.69 -10.61 5.12
C GLN A 145 -6.56 -10.34 6.13
N THR A 146 -5.70 -9.37 5.86
CA THR A 146 -4.62 -8.95 6.76
C THR A 146 -4.94 -7.65 7.50
N GLU A 147 -6.07 -7.04 7.22
CA GLU A 147 -6.47 -5.74 7.78
C GLU A 147 -7.04 -5.92 9.19
N TRP A 148 -6.29 -5.47 10.18
CA TRP A 148 -6.63 -5.61 11.59
C TRP A 148 -6.44 -4.31 12.37
N ASN A 149 -7.39 -4.05 13.24
CA ASN A 149 -7.19 -3.10 14.33
C ASN A 149 -6.50 -3.83 15.49
N ARG A 150 -5.22 -3.60 15.68
CA ARG A 150 -4.39 -4.27 16.70
C ARG A 150 -4.77 -3.87 18.12
N THR A 151 -5.24 -2.64 18.31
CA THR A 151 -5.63 -2.15 19.64
C THR A 151 -6.89 -2.85 20.12
N THR A 152 -7.90 -2.96 19.27
CA THR A 152 -9.18 -3.61 19.61
C THR A 152 -9.19 -5.10 19.32
N ARG A 153 -8.18 -5.62 18.61
CA ARG A 153 -8.08 -7.02 18.15
C ARG A 153 -9.25 -7.47 17.26
N TRP A 154 -9.77 -6.53 16.45
CA TRP A 154 -10.86 -6.78 15.52
C TRP A 154 -10.38 -6.68 14.07
N PRO A 155 -10.86 -7.55 13.17
CA PRO A 155 -10.61 -7.40 11.75
C PRO A 155 -11.38 -6.19 11.21
N LEU A 156 -10.78 -5.47 10.27
CA LEU A 156 -11.47 -4.53 9.42
C LEU A 156 -12.24 -5.31 8.35
N LEU A 157 -13.51 -4.97 8.15
CA LEU A 157 -14.38 -5.71 7.23
C LEU A 157 -14.33 -5.09 5.82
N GLY A 158 -13.74 -5.78 4.87
CA GLY A 158 -13.63 -5.31 3.48
C GLY A 158 -12.71 -6.16 2.62
N PRO A 159 -12.25 -5.62 1.48
CA PRO A 159 -12.66 -4.32 0.94
C PRO A 159 -14.12 -4.31 0.49
N LYS A 160 -14.84 -3.24 0.79
CA LYS A 160 -16.25 -3.09 0.41
C LYS A 160 -16.39 -2.69 -1.06
N SER A 161 -17.39 -3.25 -1.74
CA SER A 161 -17.75 -2.85 -3.11
C SER A 161 -18.20 -1.39 -3.17
N ALA A 162 -18.21 -0.80 -4.36
CA ALA A 162 -18.67 0.58 -4.54
C ALA A 162 -20.10 0.77 -4.05
N GLN A 163 -20.98 -0.17 -4.38
CA GLN A 163 -22.38 -0.12 -4.02
C GLN A 163 -22.59 -0.24 -2.51
N GLU A 164 -21.98 -1.25 -1.86
CA GLU A 164 -22.06 -1.42 -0.41
C GLU A 164 -21.53 -0.22 0.35
N TRP A 165 -20.43 0.39 -0.16
CA TRP A 165 -19.84 1.56 0.47
C TRP A 165 -20.76 2.78 0.42
N GLN A 166 -21.42 3.02 -0.73
CA GLN A 166 -22.38 4.11 -0.85
C GLN A 166 -23.65 3.86 -0.06
N THR A 167 -24.19 2.65 -0.07
CA THR A 167 -25.32 2.26 0.78
C THR A 167 -25.00 2.50 2.24
N PHE A 168 -23.81 2.11 2.69
CA PHE A 168 -23.38 2.31 4.06
C PHE A 168 -23.24 3.81 4.43
N LYS A 169 -22.74 4.64 3.52
CA LYS A 169 -22.62 6.10 3.73
C LYS A 169 -23.98 6.81 3.69
N SER A 170 -24.96 6.27 2.96
CA SER A 170 -26.30 6.87 2.81
C SER A 170 -27.30 6.40 3.86
N GLY A 171 -26.99 5.33 4.60
CA GLY A 171 -27.88 4.74 5.60
C GLY A 171 -27.77 5.41 6.97
N ILE A 172 -28.72 5.03 7.85
CA ILE A 172 -28.61 5.35 9.29
C ILE A 172 -27.45 4.53 9.83
N VAL A 173 -26.40 5.21 10.24
CA VAL A 173 -25.18 4.55 10.70
C VAL A 173 -25.39 3.95 12.05
N SER A 174 -25.22 2.67 12.16
CA SER A 174 -24.98 2.04 13.45
C SER A 174 -23.53 2.36 13.89
N ALA A 175 -23.39 3.11 14.95
CA ALA A 175 -22.12 3.15 15.68
C ALA A 175 -21.92 1.75 16.29
N GLY A 176 -21.12 0.92 15.66
CA GLY A 176 -20.79 -0.42 16.11
C GLY A 176 -19.29 -0.62 16.16
N PRO A 177 -18.81 -1.64 16.88
CA PRO A 177 -17.37 -1.92 16.95
C PRO A 177 -16.78 -2.39 15.62
N ARG A 178 -17.62 -2.67 14.63
CA ARG A 178 -17.20 -3.20 13.32
C ARG A 178 -16.84 -2.07 12.36
N GLN A 179 -15.57 -1.85 12.19
CA GLN A 179 -15.02 -0.95 11.20
C GLN A 179 -15.00 -1.65 9.83
N ARG A 180 -15.39 -0.91 8.80
CA ARG A 180 -15.35 -1.36 7.41
C ARG A 180 -14.34 -0.52 6.67
N PHE A 181 -13.68 -1.13 5.69
CA PHE A 181 -12.74 -0.39 4.88
C PHE A 181 -12.99 -0.55 3.38
N ARG A 182 -12.46 0.41 2.65
CA ARG A 182 -12.37 0.38 1.21
C ARG A 182 -11.12 1.12 0.76
N ILE A 183 -10.46 0.60 -0.25
CA ILE A 183 -9.40 1.32 -0.95
C ILE A 183 -10.06 2.15 -2.07
N LEU A 184 -9.84 3.45 -2.02
CA LEU A 184 -10.36 4.39 -3.00
C LEU A 184 -9.27 5.39 -3.39
N GLY A 185 -8.91 5.39 -4.68
CA GLY A 185 -7.74 6.12 -5.14
C GLY A 185 -6.47 5.64 -4.44
N ASN A 186 -5.67 6.56 -3.93
CA ASN A 186 -4.44 6.25 -3.21
C ASN A 186 -4.63 6.29 -1.68
N SER A 187 -5.80 5.88 -1.18
CA SER A 187 -6.09 5.90 0.25
C SER A 187 -6.92 4.70 0.71
N LEU A 188 -6.58 4.20 1.88
CA LEU A 188 -7.43 3.30 2.65
C LEU A 188 -8.44 4.16 3.42
N GLN A 189 -9.73 3.93 3.21
CA GLN A 189 -10.80 4.61 3.91
C GLN A 189 -11.44 3.66 4.92
N ILE A 190 -11.59 4.11 6.16
CA ILE A 190 -12.18 3.34 7.25
C ILE A 190 -13.47 4.05 7.71
N ASN A 191 -14.55 3.27 7.85
CA ASN A 191 -15.82 3.78 8.29
C ASN A 191 -16.60 2.73 9.13
N PRO A 192 -17.15 3.08 10.30
CA PRO A 192 -16.99 4.38 10.99
C PRO A 192 -15.53 4.69 11.32
N SER A 193 -15.21 5.97 11.45
CA SER A 193 -13.87 6.41 11.83
C SER A 193 -13.49 5.82 13.19
N PRO A 194 -12.31 5.22 13.33
CA PRO A 194 -11.89 4.64 14.60
C PRO A 194 -11.60 5.72 15.65
N PRO A 195 -11.79 5.42 16.95
CA PRO A 195 -11.33 6.28 18.03
C PRO A 195 -9.86 6.63 17.94
N PRO A 196 -9.40 7.74 18.52
CA PRO A 196 -8.00 8.15 18.46
C PRO A 196 -7.06 7.18 19.20
N GLY A 197 -5.79 7.15 18.79
CA GLY A 197 -4.74 6.37 19.45
C GLY A 197 -4.82 4.87 19.20
N GLN A 198 -5.65 4.43 18.26
CA GLN A 198 -5.68 3.03 17.85
C GLN A 198 -4.65 2.77 16.73
N THR A 199 -4.13 1.56 16.71
CA THR A 199 -3.23 1.09 15.65
C THR A 199 -3.95 0.07 14.79
N ALA A 200 -4.12 0.39 13.51
CA ALA A 200 -4.54 -0.55 12.50
C ALA A 200 -3.35 -0.97 11.63
N SER A 201 -3.38 -2.18 11.11
CA SER A 201 -2.33 -2.71 10.23
C SER A 201 -2.93 -3.48 9.08
N PHE A 202 -2.19 -3.52 7.99
CA PHE A 202 -2.46 -4.42 6.88
C PHE A 202 -1.15 -4.77 6.18
N GLU A 203 -1.14 -5.92 5.51
CA GLU A 203 -0.03 -6.29 4.63
C GLU A 203 -0.35 -5.92 3.19
N TYR A 204 0.69 -5.61 2.44
CA TYR A 204 0.58 -5.27 1.03
C TYR A 204 1.80 -5.78 0.26
N ILE A 205 1.62 -5.98 -1.04
CA ILE A 205 2.71 -6.28 -1.95
C ILE A 205 3.27 -4.96 -2.45
N SER A 206 4.57 -4.78 -2.23
CA SER A 206 5.32 -3.61 -2.66
C SER A 206 5.71 -3.73 -4.14
N ASN A 207 5.68 -2.62 -4.86
CA ASN A 207 6.25 -2.52 -6.20
C ASN A 207 7.75 -2.15 -6.19
N ALA A 208 8.34 -1.98 -5.02
CA ALA A 208 9.75 -1.67 -4.83
C ALA A 208 10.56 -2.97 -4.76
N TRP A 209 11.18 -3.35 -5.86
CA TRP A 209 11.92 -4.59 -6.06
C TRP A 209 13.45 -4.39 -6.11
N VAL A 210 13.92 -3.15 -5.99
CA VAL A 210 15.32 -2.77 -5.95
C VAL A 210 15.68 -2.25 -4.57
N TYR A 211 16.88 -2.52 -4.10
CA TYR A 211 17.44 -1.95 -2.90
C TYR A 211 18.67 -1.12 -3.21
N ALA A 212 18.71 0.08 -2.67
CA ALA A 212 19.92 0.89 -2.63
C ALA A 212 20.94 0.28 -1.66
N SER A 213 22.19 0.73 -1.75
CA SER A 213 23.26 0.31 -0.84
C SER A 213 22.99 0.62 0.63
N ASP A 214 22.16 1.62 0.93
CA ASP A 214 21.69 1.97 2.28
C ASP A 214 20.48 1.15 2.77
N GLY A 215 19.99 0.21 1.95
CA GLY A 215 18.82 -0.61 2.23
C GLY A 215 17.48 0.04 1.88
N THR A 216 17.46 1.27 1.35
CA THR A 216 16.22 1.92 0.89
C THR A 216 15.65 1.19 -0.32
N SER A 217 14.36 0.87 -0.27
CA SER A 217 13.67 0.19 -1.37
C SER A 217 13.24 1.17 -2.47
N LYS A 218 13.41 0.75 -3.74
CA LYS A 218 13.14 1.55 -4.94
C LYS A 218 12.35 0.73 -5.96
N THR A 219 11.66 1.40 -6.86
CA THR A 219 10.86 0.80 -7.94
C THR A 219 11.64 0.55 -9.22
N SER A 220 12.88 1.03 -9.28
CA SER A 220 13.79 0.91 -10.43
C SER A 220 15.23 1.14 -9.99
N PHE A 221 16.16 0.64 -10.79
CA PHE A 221 17.57 0.96 -10.61
C PHE A 221 17.87 2.43 -10.89
N THR A 222 18.56 3.09 -9.99
CA THR A 222 18.95 4.50 -10.06
C THR A 222 20.43 4.74 -9.74
N ALA A 223 21.13 3.73 -9.23
CA ALA A 223 22.56 3.76 -8.93
C ALA A 223 23.22 2.43 -9.36
N ASP A 224 24.51 2.47 -9.65
CA ASP A 224 25.27 1.32 -10.16
C ASP A 224 25.47 0.21 -9.10
N ASP A 225 25.41 0.58 -7.82
CA ASP A 225 25.49 -0.28 -6.64
C ASP A 225 24.13 -0.81 -6.14
N ASP A 226 23.03 -0.40 -6.78
CA ASP A 226 21.71 -0.91 -6.47
C ASP A 226 21.67 -2.44 -6.70
N THR A 227 20.95 -3.14 -5.83
CA THR A 227 20.73 -4.59 -5.90
C THR A 227 19.25 -4.91 -6.09
N CYS A 228 18.89 -6.11 -6.53
CA CYS A 228 17.49 -6.49 -6.68
C CYS A 228 17.09 -7.68 -5.80
N VAL A 229 15.79 -7.79 -5.54
CA VAL A 229 15.18 -8.87 -4.75
C VAL A 229 15.23 -10.23 -5.48
N PHE A 230 15.22 -10.19 -6.82
CA PHE A 230 15.14 -11.38 -7.64
C PHE A 230 16.51 -12.07 -7.82
N PRO A 231 16.53 -13.38 -8.10
CA PRO A 231 17.78 -14.09 -8.38
C PRO A 231 18.53 -13.49 -9.56
N ASP A 232 19.85 -13.39 -9.44
CA ASP A 232 20.73 -12.80 -10.44
C ASP A 232 20.62 -13.51 -11.79
N SER A 233 20.57 -14.86 -11.79
CA SER A 233 20.40 -15.66 -13.01
C SER A 233 19.10 -15.36 -13.76
N LEU A 234 18.00 -15.10 -13.02
CA LEU A 234 16.72 -14.72 -13.61
C LEU A 234 16.80 -13.36 -14.30
N MET A 235 17.44 -12.39 -13.65
CA MET A 235 17.58 -11.04 -14.18
C MET A 235 18.50 -11.00 -15.39
N LEU A 236 19.61 -11.74 -15.35
CA LEU A 236 20.57 -11.84 -16.43
C LEU A 236 19.95 -12.51 -17.68
N THR A 237 19.37 -13.72 -17.52
CA THR A 237 18.74 -14.44 -18.64
C THR A 237 17.56 -13.66 -19.21
N GLY A 238 16.77 -13.00 -18.34
CA GLY A 238 15.68 -12.15 -18.79
C GLY A 238 16.14 -10.92 -19.57
N LEU A 239 17.20 -10.24 -19.13
CA LEU A 239 17.79 -9.12 -19.84
C LEU A 239 18.35 -9.56 -21.21
N LYS A 240 19.10 -10.66 -21.24
CA LYS A 240 19.64 -11.26 -22.46
C LYS A 240 18.54 -11.59 -23.48
N THR A 241 17.45 -12.19 -23.01
CA THR A 241 16.28 -12.51 -23.84
C THR A 241 15.65 -11.25 -24.43
N GLN A 242 15.36 -10.23 -23.61
CA GLN A 242 14.76 -8.99 -24.08
C GLN A 242 15.68 -8.20 -25.01
N TRP A 243 16.99 -8.21 -24.73
CA TRP A 243 17.97 -7.55 -25.61
C TRP A 243 18.03 -8.22 -26.98
N LYS A 244 18.18 -9.57 -27.05
CA LYS A 244 18.13 -10.32 -28.29
C LYS A 244 16.85 -10.09 -29.08
N GLN A 245 15.70 -10.08 -28.38
CA GLN A 245 14.40 -9.78 -28.98
C GLN A 245 14.37 -8.37 -29.61
N SER A 246 14.95 -7.38 -28.95
CA SER A 246 15.01 -6.00 -29.45
C SER A 246 15.90 -5.87 -30.72
N LYS A 247 16.82 -6.83 -30.94
CA LYS A 247 17.71 -6.88 -32.10
C LYS A 247 17.20 -7.83 -33.20
N GLY A 248 16.05 -8.48 -32.99
CA GLY A 248 15.51 -9.45 -33.97
C GLY A 248 16.28 -10.77 -34.03
N LEU A 249 17.06 -11.10 -32.99
CA LEU A 249 17.80 -12.35 -32.88
C LEU A 249 16.90 -13.48 -32.37
N ASP A 250 17.32 -14.75 -32.62
CA ASP A 250 16.59 -15.91 -32.05
C ASP A 250 16.67 -15.92 -30.51
N ILE A 251 15.51 -16.07 -29.90
CA ILE A 251 15.34 -16.10 -28.46
C ILE A 251 14.78 -17.43 -27.93
N THR A 252 14.57 -18.42 -28.78
CA THR A 252 13.84 -19.65 -28.46
C THR A 252 14.43 -20.36 -27.24
N PHE A 253 15.76 -20.52 -27.21
CA PHE A 253 16.46 -21.15 -26.11
C PHE A 253 16.42 -20.29 -24.83
N ASP A 254 16.83 -19.03 -24.93
CA ASP A 254 16.90 -18.10 -23.76
C ASP A 254 15.51 -17.87 -23.14
N ALA A 255 14.45 -17.80 -23.95
CA ALA A 255 13.09 -17.67 -23.45
C ALA A 255 12.60 -18.93 -22.70
N GLY A 256 13.01 -20.11 -23.14
CA GLY A 256 12.77 -21.37 -22.43
C GLY A 256 13.47 -21.42 -21.08
N GLU A 257 14.74 -21.03 -21.05
CA GLU A 257 15.54 -20.95 -19.84
C GLU A 257 14.97 -19.90 -18.84
N PHE A 258 14.66 -18.71 -19.34
CA PHE A 258 14.03 -17.66 -18.52
C PHE A 258 12.74 -18.15 -17.86
N ARG A 259 11.87 -18.84 -18.62
CA ARG A 259 10.62 -19.41 -18.08
C ARG A 259 10.92 -20.44 -16.99
N ALA A 260 11.88 -21.32 -17.19
CA ALA A 260 12.27 -22.33 -16.19
C ALA A 260 12.82 -21.68 -14.92
N LEU A 261 13.65 -20.65 -15.03
CA LEU A 261 14.19 -19.89 -13.91
C LEU A 261 13.07 -19.14 -13.15
N LEU A 262 12.11 -18.56 -13.86
CA LEU A 262 10.98 -17.86 -13.28
C LEU A 262 10.09 -18.82 -12.46
N GLU A 263 9.76 -19.99 -13.00
CA GLU A 263 8.98 -21.00 -12.28
C GLU A 263 9.74 -21.54 -11.06
N ARG A 264 11.05 -21.72 -11.15
CA ARG A 264 11.89 -22.08 -9.99
C ARG A 264 11.86 -20.98 -8.93
N ALA A 265 12.01 -19.70 -9.32
CA ALA A 265 11.97 -18.59 -8.39
C ALA A 265 10.62 -18.49 -7.67
N LYS A 266 9.51 -18.67 -8.39
CA LYS A 266 8.16 -18.74 -7.82
C LYS A 266 8.00 -19.91 -6.83
N ALA A 267 8.51 -21.08 -7.16
CA ALA A 267 8.44 -22.25 -6.30
C ALA A 267 9.26 -22.08 -5.00
N GLN A 268 10.37 -21.35 -5.06
CA GLN A 268 11.22 -21.07 -3.91
C GLN A 268 10.70 -19.93 -3.01
N ASP A 269 9.85 -19.06 -3.54
CA ASP A 269 9.35 -17.89 -2.82
C ASP A 269 8.21 -18.22 -1.86
N LYS A 270 7.32 -19.18 -2.20
CA LYS A 270 6.21 -19.61 -1.34
C LYS A 270 6.54 -20.89 -0.59
N SER A 271 6.28 -20.88 0.71
CA SER A 271 6.16 -22.12 1.49
C SER A 271 4.90 -22.90 1.04
N ALA A 272 4.89 -24.21 1.24
CA ALA A 272 3.72 -25.04 0.95
C ALA A 272 2.49 -24.52 1.72
N PRO A 273 1.36 -24.22 1.03
CA PRO A 273 0.17 -23.73 1.71
C PRO A 273 -0.40 -24.80 2.64
N LYS A 274 -0.78 -24.40 3.86
CA LYS A 274 -1.52 -25.29 4.76
C LYS A 274 -2.97 -25.34 4.29
N LEU A 275 -3.40 -26.49 3.83
CA LEU A 275 -4.81 -26.74 3.49
C LEU A 275 -5.59 -27.06 4.78
N TYR A 276 -6.47 -26.16 5.18
CA TYR A 276 -7.44 -26.43 6.25
C TYR A 276 -8.68 -27.09 5.64
N LEU A 277 -8.87 -28.37 5.90
CA LEU A 277 -10.03 -29.14 5.41
C LEU A 277 -11.28 -28.96 6.30
N SER A 278 -11.17 -28.35 7.45
CA SER A 278 -12.29 -28.02 8.32
C SER A 278 -12.80 -26.61 8.01
N GLN A 279 -14.11 -26.48 7.81
CA GLN A 279 -14.76 -25.18 7.84
C GLN A 279 -14.47 -24.54 9.19
N ALA A 280 -13.82 -23.38 9.19
CA ALA A 280 -13.69 -22.56 10.39
C ALA A 280 -15.08 -22.02 10.74
N SER A 281 -15.89 -22.83 11.42
CA SER A 281 -17.16 -22.41 12.02
C SER A 281 -16.87 -21.65 13.31
N GLY A 282 -16.08 -20.59 13.21
CA GLY A 282 -15.82 -19.68 14.33
C GLY A 282 -16.77 -18.49 14.25
N ASN A 283 -17.38 -18.14 15.37
CA ASN A 283 -18.02 -16.85 15.50
C ASN A 283 -16.94 -15.78 15.23
N ILE A 284 -17.13 -14.96 14.17
CA ILE A 284 -16.20 -13.88 13.78
C ILE A 284 -15.92 -12.92 14.94
N LEU A 285 -16.80 -12.87 15.93
CA LEU A 285 -16.73 -11.99 17.09
C LEU A 285 -15.89 -12.54 18.25
N LEU A 286 -15.75 -13.88 18.35
CA LEU A 286 -15.00 -14.55 19.43
C LEU A 286 -14.15 -15.67 18.83
N THR A 287 -12.94 -15.34 18.50
CA THR A 287 -11.93 -16.30 18.02
C THR A 287 -10.71 -16.21 18.93
N ASN A 288 -9.85 -17.23 18.90
CA ASN A 288 -8.56 -17.20 19.62
C ASN A 288 -7.69 -15.98 19.22
N ARG A 289 -8.06 -15.26 18.17
CA ARG A 289 -7.32 -14.07 17.67
C ARG A 289 -7.70 -12.79 18.41
N ASN A 290 -8.90 -12.72 18.99
CA ASN A 290 -9.37 -11.54 19.71
C ASN A 290 -9.71 -11.79 21.20
N ILE A 291 -9.47 -13.02 21.67
CA ILE A 291 -9.43 -13.34 23.10
C ILE A 291 -8.00 -13.08 23.59
N ILE A 292 -7.87 -12.39 24.71
CA ILE A 292 -6.56 -12.20 25.36
C ILE A 292 -6.09 -13.57 25.87
N ASP A 293 -4.97 -14.04 25.37
CA ASP A 293 -4.26 -15.15 26.01
C ASP A 293 -3.91 -14.73 27.44
N GLY A 294 -4.23 -15.57 28.42
CA GLY A 294 -3.97 -15.26 29.80
C GLY A 294 -2.49 -14.87 30.00
N SER A 295 -2.22 -13.85 30.78
CA SER A 295 -0.85 -13.53 31.14
C SER A 295 -0.26 -14.70 31.93
N PHE A 296 0.74 -15.37 31.37
CA PHE A 296 1.56 -16.27 32.15
C PHE A 296 2.38 -15.41 33.12
N PRO A 297 2.30 -15.63 34.42
CA PRO A 297 3.18 -14.92 35.33
C PRO A 297 4.62 -15.30 34.94
N SER A 298 5.46 -14.28 34.74
CA SER A 298 6.89 -14.47 34.58
C SER A 298 7.42 -15.18 35.86
N GLN A 299 7.93 -16.38 35.70
CA GLN A 299 8.69 -17.07 36.76
C GLN A 299 10.04 -16.38 36.96
#